data_f84940d2ef37f12f8544da9419333f4e
#
_entry.id   f84940d2ef37f12f8544da9419333f4e
#
_cell.length_a   1.000
_cell.length_b   1.000
_cell.length_c   1.000
_cell.angle_alpha   90.00
_cell.angle_beta   90.00
_cell.angle_gamma   90.00
#
_symmetry.space_group_name_H-M   'P 1'
#
loop_
_entity.id
_entity.type
_entity.pdbx_description
1 polymer ?
#
loop_
_entity_poly.entity_id
_entity_poly.type
_entity_poly.pdbx_seq_one_letter_code
_entity_poly.pdbx_strand_id
1 'polypeptide(L)'
;MTRSAPAWFAAARERISRGEAPVCVLGCGYVGLTLALECARAGSAVTGIETDEVRAKDLRAGANPVPDVLIPDGELAQLRDGGRLTFMTALDAPADVYVICVNTPLRDGSPDLRFVESAGESVARVLTEGAVVVLESTTYPGTTEELLRPILEEGTGLVAGRDFALAHSPERIDPGNRDWTMRNTPKVVGGLTPESTELVSAFYSRVCDNVVGVTSPRAAEITKLFENTYREVNIALANEMAITCHDFDIDPWEVLRAAATKPFGFTPFRPGPGVGGHCIPVDPQYLAWRVRGKVGRQFRLLETASDINQRMPSYVVQRAAEILNHEGKALRGANILLLGVSYKGGSGDVRESPALRVADRLVASGASVSFHDPHVPTASINGVVYDSQALDDAVLAGSDVVIVLTDHPDVDYARVLDRAPCVYDTRGVMERFDGSAPNLHRF
;
A
#
# COMPACT_ATOMS: atom_id res chain seq x y z
N MET A 1 -21.76 -31.24 -19.09
CA MET A 1 -21.34 -32.36 -18.23
C MET A 1 -20.74 -31.74 -16.98
N THR A 2 -21.43 -31.81 -15.86
CA THR A 2 -20.91 -31.40 -14.56
C THR A 2 -19.76 -32.35 -14.21
N ARG A 3 -18.51 -31.85 -14.19
CA ARG A 3 -17.37 -32.61 -13.65
C ARG A 3 -17.67 -32.89 -12.16
N SER A 4 -17.56 -34.13 -11.72
CA SER A 4 -17.59 -34.45 -10.29
C SER A 4 -16.38 -33.81 -9.62
N ALA A 5 -16.57 -33.24 -8.43
CA ALA A 5 -15.48 -32.69 -7.64
C ALA A 5 -14.40 -33.77 -7.41
N PRO A 6 -13.10 -33.38 -7.34
CA PRO A 6 -12.00 -34.30 -7.03
C PRO A 6 -12.23 -35.04 -5.70
N ALA A 7 -11.73 -36.27 -5.59
CA ALA A 7 -11.93 -37.09 -4.39
C ALA A 7 -11.40 -36.45 -3.08
N TRP A 8 -10.29 -35.70 -3.17
CA TRP A 8 -9.68 -35.00 -2.05
C TRP A 8 -10.44 -33.73 -1.59
N PHE A 9 -11.32 -33.17 -2.47
CA PHE A 9 -12.00 -31.88 -2.24
C PHE A 9 -12.81 -31.85 -0.94
N ALA A 10 -13.64 -32.87 -0.73
CA ALA A 10 -14.54 -32.90 0.46
C ALA A 10 -13.73 -32.93 1.77
N ALA A 11 -12.66 -33.74 1.82
CA ALA A 11 -11.80 -33.84 3.01
C ALA A 11 -11.01 -32.55 3.25
N ALA A 12 -10.45 -31.94 2.20
CA ALA A 12 -9.77 -30.65 2.32
C ALA A 12 -10.71 -29.55 2.83
N ARG A 13 -11.93 -29.46 2.25
CA ARG A 13 -12.95 -28.49 2.66
C ARG A 13 -13.36 -28.66 4.14
N GLU A 14 -13.55 -29.90 4.60
CA GLU A 14 -13.89 -30.20 5.98
C GLU A 14 -12.78 -29.74 6.95
N ARG A 15 -11.52 -30.10 6.68
CA ARG A 15 -10.36 -29.69 7.49
C ARG A 15 -10.22 -28.17 7.56
N ILE A 16 -10.33 -27.50 6.41
CA ILE A 16 -10.28 -26.03 6.32
C ILE A 16 -11.39 -25.41 7.15
N SER A 17 -12.64 -25.85 6.98
CA SER A 17 -13.81 -25.30 7.69
C SER A 17 -13.71 -25.48 9.21
N ARG A 18 -13.12 -26.58 9.69
CA ARG A 18 -12.89 -26.84 11.12
C ARG A 18 -11.65 -26.14 11.69
N GLY A 19 -10.79 -25.53 10.85
CA GLY A 19 -9.53 -24.92 11.28
C GLY A 19 -8.43 -25.94 11.62
N GLU A 20 -8.58 -27.15 11.17
CA GLU A 20 -7.64 -28.25 11.37
C GLU A 20 -6.56 -28.27 10.29
N ALA A 21 -6.72 -27.51 9.21
CA ALA A 21 -5.75 -27.39 8.13
C ALA A 21 -4.56 -26.52 8.56
N PRO A 22 -3.32 -27.04 8.60
CA PRO A 22 -2.12 -26.24 8.80
C PRO A 22 -1.96 -25.20 7.67
N VAL A 23 -1.60 -23.99 8.05
CA VAL A 23 -1.42 -22.86 7.13
C VAL A 23 0.05 -22.45 7.09
N CYS A 24 0.60 -22.31 5.91
CA CYS A 24 1.93 -21.74 5.68
C CYS A 24 1.79 -20.39 4.96
N VAL A 25 2.34 -19.33 5.56
CA VAL A 25 2.37 -17.99 4.97
C VAL A 25 3.80 -17.66 4.57
N LEU A 26 4.05 -17.46 3.27
CA LEU A 26 5.36 -17.13 2.73
C LEU A 26 5.49 -15.62 2.56
N GLY A 27 6.43 -15.02 3.30
CA GLY A 27 6.61 -13.58 3.42
C GLY A 27 5.82 -13.00 4.60
N CYS A 28 6.51 -12.65 5.70
CA CYS A 28 5.93 -12.09 6.91
C CYS A 28 6.09 -10.55 6.97
N GLY A 29 5.86 -9.87 5.84
CA GLY A 29 5.70 -8.42 5.78
C GLY A 29 4.33 -7.99 6.30
N TYR A 30 3.91 -6.76 5.98
CA TYR A 30 2.64 -6.20 6.43
C TYR A 30 1.43 -7.12 6.16
N VAL A 31 1.31 -7.61 4.92
CA VAL A 31 0.20 -8.48 4.50
C VAL A 31 0.28 -9.85 5.16
N GLY A 32 1.42 -10.55 4.98
CA GLY A 32 1.53 -11.92 5.44
C GLY A 32 1.54 -12.08 6.95
N LEU A 33 2.15 -11.15 7.70
CA LEU A 33 2.10 -11.18 9.17
C LEU A 33 0.67 -10.94 9.67
N THR A 34 -0.07 -9.98 9.08
CA THR A 34 -1.47 -9.74 9.41
C THR A 34 -2.32 -10.99 9.17
N LEU A 35 -2.16 -11.63 8.00
CA LEU A 35 -2.87 -12.87 7.68
C LEU A 35 -2.52 -14.01 8.65
N ALA A 36 -1.22 -14.20 8.93
CA ALA A 36 -0.76 -15.23 9.84
C ALA A 36 -1.37 -15.08 11.24
N LEU A 37 -1.45 -13.85 11.75
CA LEU A 37 -2.10 -13.53 13.03
C LEU A 37 -3.60 -13.83 13.00
N GLU A 38 -4.32 -13.39 11.97
CA GLU A 38 -5.76 -13.65 11.86
C GLU A 38 -6.07 -15.15 11.74
N CYS A 39 -5.26 -15.91 11.00
CA CYS A 39 -5.39 -17.37 10.94
C CYS A 39 -5.13 -18.03 12.31
N ALA A 40 -4.10 -17.58 13.03
CA ALA A 40 -3.77 -18.09 14.35
C ALA A 40 -4.86 -17.75 15.39
N ARG A 41 -5.41 -16.52 15.36
CA ARG A 41 -6.57 -16.08 16.17
C ARG A 41 -7.81 -16.92 15.88
N ALA A 42 -8.04 -17.30 14.62
CA ALA A 42 -9.11 -18.19 14.19
C ALA A 42 -8.87 -19.67 14.57
N GLY A 43 -7.76 -20.00 15.23
CA GLY A 43 -7.45 -21.31 15.77
C GLY A 43 -6.66 -22.24 14.85
N SER A 44 -6.20 -21.79 13.69
CA SER A 44 -5.33 -22.57 12.81
C SER A 44 -3.90 -22.67 13.37
N ALA A 45 -3.20 -23.78 13.06
CA ALA A 45 -1.76 -23.86 13.23
C ALA A 45 -1.10 -23.15 12.04
N VAL A 46 -0.27 -22.13 12.29
CA VAL A 46 0.31 -21.28 11.25
C VAL A 46 1.83 -21.32 11.33
N THR A 47 2.47 -21.51 10.16
CA THR A 47 3.91 -21.34 9.99
C THR A 47 4.14 -20.16 9.06
N GLY A 48 4.79 -19.10 9.57
CA GLY A 48 5.26 -17.98 8.77
C GLY A 48 6.68 -18.21 8.28
N ILE A 49 6.91 -18.03 6.99
CA ILE A 49 8.25 -18.09 6.39
C ILE A 49 8.75 -16.68 6.13
N GLU A 50 9.84 -16.28 6.80
CA GLU A 50 10.50 -14.99 6.65
C GLU A 50 11.99 -15.21 6.37
N THR A 51 12.42 -14.82 5.17
CA THR A 51 13.80 -15.05 4.71
C THR A 51 14.81 -14.03 5.24
N ASP A 52 14.35 -12.88 5.71
CA ASP A 52 15.19 -11.91 6.41
C ASP A 52 15.49 -12.42 7.82
N GLU A 53 16.76 -12.75 8.07
CA GLU A 53 17.21 -13.34 9.33
C GLU A 53 16.96 -12.45 10.56
N VAL A 54 17.03 -11.13 10.40
CA VAL A 54 16.80 -10.18 11.50
C VAL A 54 15.32 -10.17 11.86
N ARG A 55 14.45 -10.01 10.88
CA ARG A 55 13.00 -10.05 11.10
C ARG A 55 12.53 -11.40 11.59
N ALA A 56 13.05 -12.49 11.04
CA ALA A 56 12.73 -13.84 11.49
C ALA A 56 13.13 -14.07 12.94
N LYS A 57 14.27 -13.52 13.38
CA LYS A 57 14.73 -13.58 14.78
C LYS A 57 13.79 -12.82 15.70
N ASP A 58 13.38 -11.59 15.33
CA ASP A 58 12.45 -10.78 16.11
C ASP A 58 11.09 -11.49 16.23
N LEU A 59 10.53 -11.97 15.13
CA LEU A 59 9.28 -12.73 15.12
C LEU A 59 9.35 -13.98 16.02
N ARG A 60 10.44 -14.73 15.96
CA ARG A 60 10.68 -15.88 16.85
C ARG A 60 10.80 -15.48 18.32
N ALA A 61 11.32 -14.30 18.59
CA ALA A 61 11.36 -13.72 19.94
C ALA A 61 10.01 -13.21 20.44
N GLY A 62 8.98 -13.13 19.56
CA GLY A 62 7.68 -12.57 19.88
C GLY A 62 7.63 -11.04 19.79
N ALA A 63 8.64 -10.44 19.14
CA ALA A 63 8.67 -9.02 18.83
C ALA A 63 8.06 -8.75 17.45
N ASN A 64 7.43 -7.59 17.29
CA ASN A 64 6.86 -7.16 16.02
C ASN A 64 7.88 -6.33 15.22
N PRO A 65 8.48 -6.87 14.12
CA PRO A 65 9.41 -6.12 13.29
C PRO A 65 8.72 -5.29 12.19
N VAL A 66 7.37 -5.28 12.14
CA VAL A 66 6.58 -4.58 11.12
C VAL A 66 5.68 -3.56 11.80
N PRO A 67 6.14 -2.31 12.01
CA PRO A 67 5.44 -1.30 12.81
C PRO A 67 4.01 -0.99 12.35
N ASP A 68 3.75 -1.11 11.04
CA ASP A 68 2.42 -0.86 10.46
C ASP A 68 1.40 -1.96 10.77
N VAL A 69 1.82 -3.13 11.27
CA VAL A 69 0.92 -4.19 11.75
C VAL A 69 0.58 -3.92 13.21
N LEU A 70 -0.68 -3.60 13.46
CA LEU A 70 -1.17 -3.35 14.81
C LEU A 70 -1.36 -4.67 15.56
N ILE A 71 -0.45 -4.97 16.48
CA ILE A 71 -0.49 -6.16 17.33
C ILE A 71 -0.57 -5.70 18.79
N PRO A 72 -1.56 -6.14 19.56
CA PRO A 72 -1.59 -5.92 21.00
C PRO A 72 -0.34 -6.44 21.69
N ASP A 73 0.11 -5.72 22.73
CA ASP A 73 1.30 -6.08 23.48
C ASP A 73 1.25 -7.53 23.99
N GLY A 74 2.30 -8.29 23.69
CA GLY A 74 2.45 -9.68 24.13
C GLY A 74 1.64 -10.72 23.34
N GLU A 75 0.74 -10.32 22.43
CA GLU A 75 -0.10 -11.27 21.69
C GLU A 75 0.71 -12.18 20.78
N LEU A 76 1.71 -11.64 20.08
CA LEU A 76 2.58 -12.43 19.20
C LEU A 76 3.30 -13.54 19.99
N ALA A 77 3.79 -13.21 21.18
CA ALA A 77 4.39 -14.16 22.10
C ALA A 77 3.39 -15.22 22.60
N GLN A 78 2.17 -14.81 22.94
CA GLN A 78 1.11 -15.72 23.39
C GLN A 78 0.72 -16.74 22.31
N LEU A 79 0.55 -16.29 21.04
CA LEU A 79 0.21 -17.18 19.92
C LEU A 79 1.35 -18.14 19.62
N ARG A 80 2.60 -17.68 19.69
CA ARG A 80 3.79 -18.53 19.56
C ARG A 80 3.88 -19.56 20.67
N ASP A 81 3.82 -19.14 21.92
CA ASP A 81 3.96 -20.01 23.11
C ASP A 81 2.80 -21.02 23.22
N GLY A 82 1.62 -20.64 22.73
CA GLY A 82 0.46 -21.51 22.57
C GLY A 82 0.56 -22.49 21.40
N GLY A 83 1.65 -22.50 20.63
CA GLY A 83 1.87 -23.39 19.49
C GLY A 83 0.99 -23.12 18.28
N ARG A 84 0.34 -21.94 18.23
CA ARG A 84 -0.53 -21.52 17.11
C ARG A 84 0.22 -20.83 16.00
N LEU A 85 1.39 -20.24 16.31
CA LEU A 85 2.18 -19.47 15.35
C LEU A 85 3.66 -19.83 15.51
N THR A 86 4.28 -20.20 14.41
CA THR A 86 5.71 -20.52 14.34
C THR A 86 6.35 -19.74 13.19
N PHE A 87 7.60 -19.32 13.34
CA PHE A 87 8.33 -18.61 12.29
C PHE A 87 9.61 -19.35 11.91
N MET A 88 9.82 -19.51 10.58
CA MET A 88 10.96 -20.18 10.01
C MET A 88 11.59 -19.34 8.89
N THR A 89 12.84 -19.64 8.53
CA THR A 89 13.53 -18.97 7.41
C THR A 89 13.43 -19.74 6.10
N ALA A 90 13.01 -21.00 6.18
CA ALA A 90 12.82 -21.87 5.02
C ALA A 90 11.57 -22.75 5.21
N LEU A 91 10.95 -23.13 4.11
CA LEU A 91 9.85 -24.08 4.07
C LEU A 91 10.39 -25.49 3.87
N ASP A 92 10.28 -26.33 4.89
CA ASP A 92 10.82 -27.69 4.93
C ASP A 92 9.80 -28.79 5.28
N ALA A 93 8.56 -28.41 5.57
CA ALA A 93 7.47 -29.32 5.93
C ALA A 93 6.18 -29.00 5.13
N PRO A 94 5.35 -30.01 4.81
CA PRO A 94 4.10 -29.80 4.11
C PRO A 94 3.07 -29.08 4.98
N ALA A 95 2.19 -28.33 4.31
CA ALA A 95 0.99 -27.71 4.88
C ALA A 95 -0.23 -27.98 3.98
N ASP A 96 -1.43 -27.74 4.51
CA ASP A 96 -2.65 -27.90 3.74
C ASP A 96 -2.99 -26.63 2.91
N VAL A 97 -2.60 -25.46 3.43
CA VAL A 97 -2.84 -24.18 2.78
C VAL A 97 -1.52 -23.39 2.73
N TYR A 98 -1.13 -22.98 1.55
CA TYR A 98 0.03 -22.11 1.31
C TYR A 98 -0.47 -20.75 0.81
N VAL A 99 -0.07 -19.66 1.44
CA VAL A 99 -0.38 -18.31 1.00
C VAL A 99 0.92 -17.55 0.74
N ILE A 100 1.09 -17.11 -0.51
CA ILE A 100 2.28 -16.40 -0.97
C ILE A 100 2.04 -14.89 -0.88
N CYS A 101 2.71 -14.26 0.10
CA CYS A 101 2.61 -12.84 0.44
C CYS A 101 3.95 -12.11 0.30
N VAL A 102 4.76 -12.50 -0.68
CA VAL A 102 6.10 -11.95 -0.90
C VAL A 102 6.06 -10.62 -1.64
N ASN A 103 7.15 -9.86 -1.56
CA ASN A 103 7.28 -8.58 -2.25
C ASN A 103 7.29 -8.77 -3.78
N THR A 104 6.70 -7.80 -4.47
CA THR A 104 6.64 -7.73 -5.93
C THR A 104 7.00 -6.30 -6.37
N PRO A 105 8.27 -5.88 -6.30
CA PRO A 105 8.69 -4.55 -6.68
C PRO A 105 8.73 -4.36 -8.21
N LEU A 106 8.79 -3.10 -8.64
CA LEU A 106 9.22 -2.78 -10.00
C LEU A 106 10.73 -2.65 -10.05
N ARG A 107 11.34 -3.21 -11.07
CA ARG A 107 12.75 -3.02 -11.40
C ARG A 107 12.87 -2.52 -12.83
N ASP A 108 13.48 -1.36 -13.01
CA ASP A 108 13.62 -0.72 -14.32
C ASP A 108 12.28 -0.58 -15.08
N GLY A 109 11.20 -0.25 -14.34
CA GLY A 109 9.85 -0.11 -14.88
C GLY A 109 9.16 -1.43 -15.27
N SER A 110 9.74 -2.57 -14.92
CA SER A 110 9.17 -3.91 -15.18
C SER A 110 8.89 -4.65 -13.88
N PRO A 111 7.84 -5.51 -13.82
CA PRO A 111 7.57 -6.36 -12.68
C PRO A 111 8.73 -7.29 -12.31
N ASP A 112 9.19 -7.25 -11.06
CA ASP A 112 10.17 -8.20 -10.55
C ASP A 112 9.47 -9.29 -9.73
N LEU A 113 9.25 -10.46 -10.34
CA LEU A 113 8.54 -11.58 -9.76
C LEU A 113 9.46 -12.69 -9.21
N ARG A 114 10.77 -12.47 -9.12
CA ARG A 114 11.73 -13.49 -8.61
C ARG A 114 11.37 -14.01 -7.22
N PHE A 115 10.77 -13.17 -6.36
CA PHE A 115 10.32 -13.61 -5.04
C PHE A 115 9.11 -14.54 -5.13
N VAL A 116 8.20 -14.32 -6.09
CA VAL A 116 7.07 -15.22 -6.36
C VAL A 116 7.56 -16.55 -6.93
N GLU A 117 8.53 -16.50 -7.85
CA GLU A 117 9.17 -17.69 -8.43
C GLU A 117 9.83 -18.53 -7.33
N SER A 118 10.66 -17.93 -6.49
CA SER A 118 11.35 -18.60 -5.38
C SER A 118 10.38 -19.17 -4.33
N ALA A 119 9.29 -18.44 -4.03
CA ALA A 119 8.24 -18.95 -3.15
C ALA A 119 7.50 -20.13 -3.77
N GLY A 120 7.17 -20.05 -5.07
CA GLY A 120 6.57 -21.16 -5.83
C GLY A 120 7.44 -22.40 -5.84
N GLU A 121 8.74 -22.27 -6.10
CA GLU A 121 9.71 -23.35 -6.02
C GLU A 121 9.80 -23.96 -4.62
N SER A 122 9.73 -23.12 -3.58
CA SER A 122 9.75 -23.59 -2.19
C SER A 122 8.51 -24.40 -1.85
N VAL A 123 7.34 -23.93 -2.29
CA VAL A 123 6.07 -24.67 -2.14
C VAL A 123 6.13 -25.98 -2.92
N ALA A 124 6.59 -25.97 -4.18
CA ALA A 124 6.66 -27.16 -5.01
C ALA A 124 7.45 -28.32 -4.38
N ARG A 125 8.49 -28.01 -3.58
CA ARG A 125 9.29 -29.07 -2.91
C ARG A 125 8.52 -29.88 -1.86
N VAL A 126 7.44 -29.32 -1.30
CA VAL A 126 6.68 -29.92 -0.19
C VAL A 126 5.17 -30.04 -0.48
N LEU A 127 4.72 -29.59 -1.64
CA LEU A 127 3.31 -29.61 -2.02
C LEU A 127 2.80 -31.05 -2.17
N THR A 128 1.65 -31.33 -1.61
CA THR A 128 1.00 -32.63 -1.67
C THR A 128 -0.38 -32.55 -2.32
N GLU A 129 -0.90 -33.68 -2.75
CA GLU A 129 -2.28 -33.78 -3.26
C GLU A 129 -3.29 -33.28 -2.23
N GLY A 130 -4.28 -32.54 -2.67
CA GLY A 130 -5.34 -31.96 -1.84
C GLY A 130 -4.97 -30.67 -1.15
N ALA A 131 -3.77 -30.15 -1.33
CA ALA A 131 -3.37 -28.87 -0.79
C ALA A 131 -4.00 -27.67 -1.55
N VAL A 132 -3.96 -26.51 -0.93
CA VAL A 132 -4.44 -25.25 -1.48
C VAL A 132 -3.28 -24.27 -1.58
N VAL A 133 -3.06 -23.68 -2.76
CA VAL A 133 -2.05 -22.63 -2.98
C VAL A 133 -2.75 -21.34 -3.40
N VAL A 134 -2.46 -20.25 -2.69
CA VAL A 134 -3.01 -18.93 -2.95
C VAL A 134 -1.86 -17.95 -3.21
N LEU A 135 -1.90 -17.28 -4.35
CA LEU A 135 -1.08 -16.10 -4.58
C LEU A 135 -1.83 -14.86 -4.06
N GLU A 136 -1.30 -14.22 -3.03
CA GLU A 136 -1.88 -12.99 -2.46
C GLU A 136 -1.08 -11.74 -2.85
N SER A 137 0.19 -11.90 -3.20
CA SER A 137 1.03 -10.81 -3.70
C SER A 137 0.40 -10.13 -4.92
N THR A 138 0.44 -8.79 -4.96
CA THR A 138 -0.04 -8.02 -6.12
C THR A 138 0.83 -8.29 -7.34
N THR A 139 0.20 -8.62 -8.48
CA THR A 139 0.87 -8.99 -9.72
C THR A 139 0.06 -8.55 -10.93
N TYR A 140 0.61 -8.74 -12.14
CA TYR A 140 -0.15 -8.49 -13.38
C TYR A 140 -1.13 -9.64 -13.69
N PRO A 141 -2.24 -9.37 -14.44
CA PRO A 141 -3.22 -10.40 -14.79
C PRO A 141 -2.61 -11.54 -15.59
N GLY A 142 -2.75 -12.75 -15.05
CA GLY A 142 -2.23 -14.00 -15.59
C GLY A 142 -1.02 -14.57 -14.85
N THR A 143 -0.47 -13.88 -13.85
CA THR A 143 0.71 -14.36 -13.09
C THR A 143 0.46 -15.72 -12.44
N THR A 144 -0.69 -15.89 -11.79
CA THR A 144 -1.05 -17.16 -11.14
C THR A 144 -1.08 -18.32 -12.13
N GLU A 145 -1.60 -18.10 -13.33
CA GLU A 145 -1.77 -19.16 -14.33
C GLU A 145 -0.55 -19.33 -15.24
N GLU A 146 0.14 -18.25 -15.58
CA GLU A 146 1.22 -18.25 -16.59
C GLU A 146 2.62 -18.39 -15.97
N LEU A 147 2.79 -18.04 -14.67
CA LEU A 147 4.06 -18.13 -13.96
C LEU A 147 4.00 -19.15 -12.80
N LEU A 148 3.14 -18.94 -11.81
CA LEU A 148 3.14 -19.77 -10.61
C LEU A 148 2.68 -21.20 -10.89
N ARG A 149 1.62 -21.38 -11.67
CA ARG A 149 1.10 -22.71 -12.02
C ARG A 149 2.15 -23.63 -12.65
N PRO A 150 2.89 -23.23 -13.71
CA PRO A 150 3.95 -24.07 -14.28
C PRO A 150 5.02 -24.49 -13.28
N ILE A 151 5.47 -23.56 -12.40
CA ILE A 151 6.47 -23.86 -11.37
C ILE A 151 5.98 -24.97 -10.43
N LEU A 152 4.71 -24.87 -10.00
CA LEU A 152 4.12 -25.88 -9.10
C LEU A 152 3.95 -27.22 -9.80
N GLU A 153 3.42 -27.23 -11.04
CA GLU A 153 3.17 -28.45 -11.80
C GLU A 153 4.47 -29.16 -12.20
N GLU A 154 5.47 -28.42 -12.68
CA GLU A 154 6.78 -28.97 -13.06
C GLU A 154 7.57 -29.50 -11.84
N GLY A 155 7.52 -28.77 -10.72
CA GLY A 155 8.25 -29.15 -9.50
C GLY A 155 7.66 -30.37 -8.77
N THR A 156 6.37 -30.68 -8.98
CA THR A 156 5.67 -31.77 -8.26
C THR A 156 5.20 -32.91 -9.14
N GLY A 157 4.95 -32.66 -10.43
CA GLY A 157 4.19 -33.56 -11.31
C GLY A 157 2.68 -33.58 -11.06
N LEU A 158 2.17 -32.82 -10.08
CA LEU A 158 0.75 -32.64 -9.82
C LEU A 158 0.13 -31.62 -10.79
N VAL A 159 -1.17 -31.71 -11.04
CA VAL A 159 -1.89 -30.81 -11.95
C VAL A 159 -2.84 -29.91 -11.16
N ALA A 160 -2.67 -28.62 -11.28
CA ALA A 160 -3.51 -27.61 -10.62
C ALA A 160 -4.99 -27.74 -11.05
N GLY A 161 -5.90 -27.65 -10.10
CA GLY A 161 -7.34 -27.85 -10.31
C GLY A 161 -7.80 -29.33 -10.42
N ARG A 162 -6.86 -30.26 -10.54
CA ARG A 162 -7.12 -31.70 -10.47
C ARG A 162 -6.61 -32.32 -9.18
N ASP A 163 -5.36 -32.06 -8.85
CA ASP A 163 -4.65 -32.70 -7.73
C ASP A 163 -4.47 -31.73 -6.54
N PHE A 164 -4.49 -30.43 -6.78
CA PHE A 164 -4.46 -29.39 -5.75
C PHE A 164 -5.22 -28.14 -6.20
N ALA A 165 -5.66 -27.32 -5.26
CA ALA A 165 -6.34 -26.07 -5.56
C ALA A 165 -5.31 -24.93 -5.77
N LEU A 166 -5.53 -24.11 -6.80
CA LEU A 166 -4.75 -22.91 -7.08
C LEU A 166 -5.68 -21.71 -7.26
N ALA A 167 -5.39 -20.60 -6.58
CA ALA A 167 -6.16 -19.38 -6.66
C ALA A 167 -5.32 -18.12 -6.51
N HIS A 168 -5.90 -16.99 -6.87
CA HIS A 168 -5.45 -15.66 -6.51
C HIS A 168 -6.45 -14.98 -5.56
N SER A 169 -5.93 -14.28 -4.55
CA SER A 169 -6.75 -13.49 -3.64
C SER A 169 -6.00 -12.22 -3.26
N PRO A 170 -6.25 -11.09 -3.94
CA PRO A 170 -5.48 -9.86 -3.72
C PRO A 170 -5.71 -9.28 -2.33
N GLU A 171 -4.68 -8.67 -1.75
CA GLU A 171 -4.81 -7.94 -0.51
C GLU A 171 -5.40 -6.55 -0.75
N ARG A 172 -6.34 -6.13 0.12
CA ARG A 172 -7.11 -4.89 -0.01
C ARG A 172 -7.09 -4.02 1.25
N ILE A 173 -6.31 -4.40 2.28
CA ILE A 173 -6.19 -3.62 3.51
C ILE A 173 -5.39 -2.33 3.26
N ASP A 174 -5.73 -1.30 4.04
CA ASP A 174 -5.03 -0.01 4.04
C ASP A 174 -4.19 0.09 5.33
N PRO A 175 -2.84 0.10 5.23
CA PRO A 175 -1.97 0.18 6.40
C PRO A 175 -2.33 1.34 7.34
N GLY A 176 -2.42 1.03 8.64
CA GLY A 176 -2.78 2.00 9.68
C GLY A 176 -4.26 2.38 9.75
N ASN A 177 -5.11 1.84 8.87
CA ASN A 177 -6.55 2.04 8.95
C ASN A 177 -7.14 1.20 10.09
N ARG A 178 -7.83 1.85 11.03
CA ARG A 178 -8.42 1.19 12.21
C ARG A 178 -9.88 0.77 11.99
N ASP A 179 -10.56 1.37 11.02
CA ASP A 179 -11.95 1.10 10.70
C ASP A 179 -12.10 -0.10 9.77
N TRP A 180 -11.19 -0.23 8.80
CA TRP A 180 -11.15 -1.30 7.81
C TRP A 180 -9.95 -2.22 8.05
N THR A 181 -10.24 -3.36 8.66
CA THR A 181 -9.28 -4.41 8.99
C THR A 181 -9.38 -5.57 7.98
N MET A 182 -8.50 -6.56 8.08
CA MET A 182 -8.62 -7.78 7.28
C MET A 182 -9.97 -8.49 7.50
N ARG A 183 -10.53 -8.43 8.71
CA ARG A 183 -11.78 -9.11 9.03
C ARG A 183 -12.99 -8.50 8.32
N ASN A 184 -13.15 -7.19 8.36
CA ASN A 184 -14.34 -6.51 7.83
C ASN A 184 -14.18 -5.97 6.40
N THR A 185 -12.97 -6.04 5.82
CA THR A 185 -12.74 -5.72 4.40
C THR A 185 -13.12 -6.92 3.53
N PRO A 186 -14.07 -6.81 2.58
CA PRO A 186 -14.45 -7.93 1.73
C PRO A 186 -13.26 -8.49 0.95
N LYS A 187 -13.02 -9.80 1.04
CA LYS A 187 -11.92 -10.48 0.37
C LYS A 187 -12.37 -11.01 -1.00
N VAL A 188 -11.60 -10.77 -2.05
CA VAL A 188 -11.89 -11.29 -3.40
C VAL A 188 -11.10 -12.58 -3.62
N VAL A 189 -11.74 -13.62 -4.18
CA VAL A 189 -11.11 -14.92 -4.45
C VAL A 189 -11.44 -15.36 -5.86
N GLY A 190 -10.40 -15.67 -6.65
CA GLY A 190 -10.52 -16.28 -7.97
C GLY A 190 -9.70 -17.56 -8.07
N GLY A 191 -10.35 -18.70 -8.13
CA GLY A 191 -9.72 -20.01 -8.31
C GLY A 191 -9.52 -20.38 -9.77
N LEU A 192 -8.58 -21.28 -10.02
CA LEU A 192 -8.36 -21.88 -11.35
C LEU A 192 -9.56 -22.71 -11.79
N THR A 193 -10.29 -23.30 -10.84
CA THR A 193 -11.56 -24.02 -11.03
C THR A 193 -12.60 -23.53 -10.03
N PRO A 194 -13.89 -23.83 -10.22
CA PRO A 194 -14.93 -23.51 -9.23
C PRO A 194 -14.63 -24.11 -7.86
N GLU A 195 -14.10 -25.35 -7.80
CA GLU A 195 -13.70 -26.03 -6.57
C GLU A 195 -12.56 -25.30 -5.87
N SER A 196 -11.57 -24.81 -6.63
CA SER A 196 -10.49 -23.98 -6.08
C SER A 196 -11.04 -22.68 -5.48
N THR A 197 -11.99 -22.03 -6.15
CA THR A 197 -12.67 -20.83 -5.63
C THR A 197 -13.41 -21.13 -4.33
N GLU A 198 -14.14 -22.27 -4.27
CA GLU A 198 -14.91 -22.68 -3.10
C GLU A 198 -14.00 -22.96 -1.90
N LEU A 199 -12.90 -23.72 -2.08
CA LEU A 199 -11.95 -24.04 -1.00
C LEU A 199 -11.27 -22.80 -0.44
N VAL A 200 -10.79 -21.92 -1.32
CA VAL A 200 -10.10 -20.69 -0.89
C VAL A 200 -11.11 -19.72 -0.24
N SER A 201 -12.35 -19.68 -0.72
CA SER A 201 -13.41 -18.92 -0.07
C SER A 201 -13.73 -19.46 1.33
N ALA A 202 -13.78 -20.78 1.51
CA ALA A 202 -13.96 -21.40 2.82
C ALA A 202 -12.80 -21.08 3.78
N PHE A 203 -11.56 -21.04 3.28
CA PHE A 203 -10.39 -20.63 4.04
C PHE A 203 -10.50 -19.17 4.53
N TYR A 204 -10.73 -18.22 3.62
CA TYR A 204 -10.83 -16.81 4.01
C TYR A 204 -12.07 -16.49 4.84
N SER A 205 -13.18 -17.22 4.71
CA SER A 205 -14.37 -17.03 5.55
C SER A 205 -14.14 -17.30 7.04
N ARG A 206 -12.99 -17.87 7.41
CA ARG A 206 -12.59 -18.02 8.83
C ARG A 206 -11.99 -16.73 9.39
N VAL A 207 -11.40 -15.90 8.54
CA VAL A 207 -10.64 -14.69 8.92
C VAL A 207 -11.24 -13.40 8.37
N CYS A 208 -12.18 -13.49 7.41
CA CYS A 208 -12.87 -12.37 6.81
C CYS A 208 -14.39 -12.57 6.89
N ASP A 209 -15.12 -11.51 7.22
CA ASP A 209 -16.59 -11.57 7.37
C ASP A 209 -17.31 -11.72 6.02
N ASN A 210 -16.69 -11.28 4.93
CA ASN A 210 -17.27 -11.34 3.58
C ASN A 210 -16.21 -11.77 2.55
N VAL A 211 -16.53 -12.81 1.77
CA VAL A 211 -15.68 -13.30 0.68
C VAL A 211 -16.48 -13.29 -0.63
N VAL A 212 -15.91 -12.66 -1.63
CA VAL A 212 -16.49 -12.49 -2.97
C VAL A 212 -15.74 -13.38 -3.95
N GLY A 213 -16.39 -14.47 -4.40
CA GLY A 213 -15.86 -15.35 -5.44
C GLY A 213 -15.96 -14.73 -6.81
N VAL A 214 -14.87 -14.80 -7.60
CA VAL A 214 -14.85 -14.44 -9.03
C VAL A 214 -14.45 -15.63 -9.88
N THR A 215 -14.65 -15.54 -11.20
CA THR A 215 -14.62 -16.69 -12.12
C THR A 215 -13.22 -17.23 -12.44
N SER A 216 -12.15 -16.51 -12.12
CA SER A 216 -10.77 -16.91 -12.43
C SER A 216 -9.74 -16.15 -11.61
N PRO A 217 -8.50 -16.66 -11.48
CA PRO A 217 -7.39 -15.91 -10.89
C PRO A 217 -7.17 -14.56 -11.57
N ARG A 218 -7.26 -14.48 -12.89
CA ARG A 218 -7.11 -13.24 -13.67
C ARG A 218 -8.15 -12.19 -13.30
N ALA A 219 -9.39 -12.60 -13.04
CA ALA A 219 -10.44 -11.69 -12.60
C ALA A 219 -10.12 -11.11 -11.21
N ALA A 220 -9.57 -11.91 -10.30
CA ALA A 220 -9.14 -11.45 -8.99
C ALA A 220 -7.90 -10.52 -9.07
N GLU A 221 -6.89 -10.88 -9.89
CA GLU A 221 -5.70 -10.07 -10.14
C GLU A 221 -6.07 -8.68 -10.69
N ILE A 222 -6.93 -8.62 -11.70
CA ILE A 222 -7.31 -7.34 -12.33
C ILE A 222 -8.18 -6.48 -11.41
N THR A 223 -8.95 -7.09 -10.48
CA THR A 223 -9.79 -6.35 -9.54
C THR A 223 -8.95 -5.39 -8.70
N LYS A 224 -7.86 -5.87 -8.11
CA LYS A 224 -6.93 -5.03 -7.31
C LYS A 224 -6.32 -3.91 -8.15
N LEU A 225 -5.85 -4.23 -9.35
CA LEU A 225 -5.24 -3.25 -10.24
C LEU A 225 -6.26 -2.20 -10.69
N PHE A 226 -7.52 -2.58 -10.90
CA PHE A 226 -8.59 -1.64 -11.26
C PHE A 226 -8.90 -0.69 -10.09
N GLU A 227 -8.98 -1.18 -8.85
CA GLU A 227 -9.19 -0.36 -7.66
C GLU A 227 -8.09 0.71 -7.51
N ASN A 228 -6.83 0.32 -7.66
CA ASN A 228 -5.70 1.24 -7.54
C ASN A 228 -5.59 2.18 -8.75
N THR A 229 -5.90 1.72 -9.95
CA THR A 229 -6.00 2.58 -11.15
C THR A 229 -7.12 3.62 -10.99
N TYR A 230 -8.29 3.22 -10.50
CA TYR A 230 -9.39 4.15 -10.20
C TYR A 230 -8.92 5.24 -9.24
N ARG A 231 -8.22 4.87 -8.18
CA ARG A 231 -7.70 5.82 -7.18
C ARG A 231 -6.68 6.77 -7.79
N GLU A 232 -5.72 6.26 -8.55
CA GLU A 232 -4.68 7.07 -9.22
C GLU A 232 -5.27 8.08 -10.20
N VAL A 233 -6.19 7.64 -11.05
CA VAL A 233 -6.85 8.49 -12.05
C VAL A 233 -7.67 9.61 -11.38
N ASN A 234 -8.40 9.31 -10.30
CA ASN A 234 -9.20 10.31 -9.62
C ASN A 234 -8.36 11.30 -8.79
N ILE A 235 -7.21 10.87 -8.25
CA ILE A 235 -6.26 11.79 -7.63
C ILE A 235 -5.65 12.72 -8.69
N ALA A 236 -5.29 12.20 -9.87
CA ALA A 236 -4.80 13.02 -10.98
C ALA A 236 -5.83 14.05 -11.43
N LEU A 237 -7.11 13.66 -11.53
CA LEU A 237 -8.20 14.58 -11.83
C LEU A 237 -8.32 15.68 -10.76
N ALA A 238 -8.23 15.32 -9.46
CA ALA A 238 -8.27 16.30 -8.38
C ALA A 238 -7.07 17.27 -8.44
N ASN A 239 -5.88 16.78 -8.76
CA ASN A 239 -4.69 17.60 -8.94
C ASN A 239 -4.80 18.55 -10.12
N GLU A 240 -5.24 18.07 -11.28
CA GLU A 240 -5.49 18.91 -12.48
C GLU A 240 -6.54 19.98 -12.22
N MET A 241 -7.62 19.62 -11.50
CA MET A 241 -8.65 20.59 -11.09
C MET A 241 -8.14 21.63 -10.12
N ALA A 242 -7.24 21.27 -9.19
CA ALA A 242 -6.64 22.24 -8.28
C ALA A 242 -5.75 23.25 -9.03
N ILE A 243 -4.95 22.81 -10.00
CA ILE A 243 -4.17 23.68 -10.88
C ILE A 243 -5.11 24.60 -11.65
N THR A 244 -6.17 24.05 -12.25
CA THR A 244 -7.17 24.84 -13.01
C THR A 244 -7.86 25.87 -12.12
N CYS A 245 -8.28 25.51 -10.90
CA CYS A 245 -8.88 26.45 -9.96
C CYS A 245 -7.93 27.60 -9.63
N HIS A 246 -6.64 27.28 -9.43
CA HIS A 246 -5.63 28.31 -9.21
C HIS A 246 -5.51 29.29 -10.39
N ASP A 247 -5.49 28.77 -11.64
CA ASP A 247 -5.43 29.62 -12.84
C ASP A 247 -6.64 30.58 -12.98
N PHE A 248 -7.74 30.28 -12.32
CA PHE A 248 -8.96 31.10 -12.26
C PHE A 248 -9.14 31.87 -10.93
N ASP A 249 -8.14 31.90 -10.06
CA ASP A 249 -8.23 32.52 -8.73
C ASP A 249 -9.39 31.97 -7.87
N ILE A 250 -9.63 30.65 -7.96
CA ILE A 250 -10.69 29.93 -7.22
C ILE A 250 -10.04 29.01 -6.18
N ASP A 251 -10.61 28.97 -4.96
CA ASP A 251 -10.20 28.00 -3.93
C ASP A 251 -10.64 26.56 -4.31
N PRO A 252 -9.71 25.64 -4.62
CA PRO A 252 -10.06 24.27 -5.01
C PRO A 252 -10.75 23.50 -3.90
N TRP A 253 -10.51 23.83 -2.64
CA TRP A 253 -11.14 23.17 -1.50
C TRP A 253 -12.63 23.55 -1.39
N GLU A 254 -12.98 24.80 -1.67
CA GLU A 254 -14.39 25.24 -1.76
C GLU A 254 -15.12 24.46 -2.86
N VAL A 255 -14.53 24.37 -4.05
CA VAL A 255 -15.09 23.62 -5.18
C VAL A 255 -15.27 22.15 -4.82
N LEU A 256 -14.26 21.53 -4.19
CA LEU A 256 -14.32 20.13 -3.78
C LEU A 256 -15.43 19.89 -2.76
N ARG A 257 -15.56 20.76 -1.74
CA ARG A 257 -16.64 20.66 -0.75
C ARG A 257 -18.02 20.78 -1.40
N ALA A 258 -18.17 21.76 -2.28
CA ALA A 258 -19.44 21.97 -3.01
C ALA A 258 -19.78 20.75 -3.88
N ALA A 259 -18.82 20.22 -4.63
CA ALA A 259 -19.01 19.03 -5.46
C ALA A 259 -19.34 17.77 -4.63
N ALA A 260 -18.74 17.62 -3.44
CA ALA A 260 -18.98 16.50 -2.53
C ALA A 260 -20.41 16.47 -1.96
N THR A 261 -21.15 17.56 -2.01
CA THR A 261 -22.58 17.59 -1.61
C THR A 261 -23.48 16.83 -2.58
N LYS A 262 -23.00 16.52 -3.80
CA LYS A 262 -23.79 15.76 -4.77
C LYS A 262 -23.87 14.29 -4.31
N PRO A 263 -25.08 13.76 -4.07
CA PRO A 263 -25.25 12.44 -3.44
C PRO A 263 -24.99 11.25 -4.38
N PHE A 264 -24.73 11.50 -5.67
CA PHE A 264 -24.48 10.45 -6.68
C PHE A 264 -23.51 10.92 -7.76
N GLY A 265 -22.77 9.98 -8.35
CA GLY A 265 -21.91 10.22 -9.51
C GLY A 265 -20.68 11.11 -9.22
N PHE A 266 -20.36 11.35 -7.94
CA PHE A 266 -19.15 12.04 -7.52
C PHE A 266 -18.62 11.41 -6.23
N THR A 267 -17.34 11.06 -6.23
CA THR A 267 -16.59 10.62 -5.05
C THR A 267 -15.44 11.61 -4.86
N PRO A 268 -15.36 12.33 -3.72
CA PRO A 268 -14.32 13.32 -3.53
C PRO A 268 -12.95 12.68 -3.37
N PHE A 269 -11.99 13.14 -4.17
CA PHE A 269 -10.56 12.89 -4.01
C PHE A 269 -9.87 14.22 -3.75
N ARG A 270 -8.91 14.23 -2.84
CA ARG A 270 -8.19 15.43 -2.46
C ARG A 270 -6.95 15.61 -3.31
N PRO A 271 -6.68 16.84 -3.81
CA PRO A 271 -5.40 17.15 -4.41
C PRO A 271 -4.28 17.13 -3.38
N GLY A 272 -3.02 17.17 -3.85
CA GLY A 272 -1.87 17.21 -2.98
C GLY A 272 -0.55 17.21 -3.74
N PRO A 273 0.59 17.10 -3.03
CA PRO A 273 1.93 17.21 -3.63
C PRO A 273 2.31 16.03 -4.54
N GLY A 274 1.38 15.11 -4.77
CA GLY A 274 1.55 13.91 -5.59
C GLY A 274 1.08 12.66 -4.87
N VAL A 275 1.33 11.51 -5.48
CA VAL A 275 0.96 10.18 -4.96
C VAL A 275 2.20 9.47 -4.46
N GLY A 276 2.11 8.89 -3.27
CA GLY A 276 3.17 8.12 -2.64
C GLY A 276 2.70 6.77 -2.14
N GLY A 277 3.58 6.07 -1.41
CA GLY A 277 3.34 4.73 -0.92
C GLY A 277 3.67 3.65 -1.95
N HIS A 278 3.62 2.39 -1.52
CA HIS A 278 4.06 1.26 -2.35
C HIS A 278 3.01 0.80 -3.38
N CYS A 279 1.72 1.08 -3.16
CA CYS A 279 0.65 0.48 -3.96
C CYS A 279 0.21 1.35 -5.14
N ILE A 280 -0.22 2.61 -4.87
CA ILE A 280 -0.86 3.43 -5.91
C ILE A 280 0.10 3.81 -7.04
N PRO A 281 1.35 4.23 -6.81
CA PRO A 281 2.27 4.54 -7.91
C PRO A 281 2.85 3.30 -8.60
N VAL A 282 2.72 2.09 -8.00
CA VAL A 282 3.35 0.85 -8.47
C VAL A 282 2.35 -0.09 -9.15
N ASP A 283 1.24 -0.45 -8.49
CA ASP A 283 0.31 -1.46 -8.99
C ASP A 283 -0.29 -1.14 -10.37
N PRO A 284 -0.71 0.11 -10.66
CA PRO A 284 -1.19 0.45 -11.99
C PRO A 284 -0.13 0.27 -13.09
N GLN A 285 1.17 0.40 -12.77
CA GLN A 285 2.24 0.16 -13.73
C GLN A 285 2.32 -1.31 -14.16
N TYR A 286 1.96 -2.26 -13.26
CA TYR A 286 1.80 -3.67 -13.64
C TYR A 286 0.77 -3.85 -14.74
N LEU A 287 -0.38 -3.15 -14.63
CA LEU A 287 -1.43 -3.20 -15.64
C LEU A 287 -0.97 -2.57 -16.96
N ALA A 288 -0.35 -1.39 -16.92
CA ALA A 288 0.19 -0.71 -18.10
C ALA A 288 1.23 -1.57 -18.81
N TRP A 289 2.19 -2.15 -18.05
CA TRP A 289 3.22 -3.04 -18.57
C TRP A 289 2.59 -4.27 -19.26
N ARG A 290 1.63 -4.92 -18.60
CA ARG A 290 0.96 -6.12 -19.12
C ARG A 290 0.16 -5.82 -20.40
N VAL A 291 -0.59 -4.71 -20.42
CA VAL A 291 -1.36 -4.27 -21.59
C VAL A 291 -0.42 -4.00 -22.77
N ARG A 292 0.70 -3.32 -22.53
CA ARG A 292 1.70 -3.04 -23.58
C ARG A 292 2.32 -4.33 -24.12
N GLY A 293 2.75 -5.23 -23.26
CA GLY A 293 3.43 -6.48 -23.65
C GLY A 293 2.50 -7.50 -24.29
N LYS A 294 1.26 -7.69 -23.78
CA LYS A 294 0.33 -8.71 -24.27
C LYS A 294 -0.56 -8.25 -25.42
N VAL A 295 -0.97 -6.98 -25.40
CA VAL A 295 -1.98 -6.43 -26.31
C VAL A 295 -1.35 -5.47 -27.33
N GLY A 296 -0.12 -5.01 -27.09
CA GLY A 296 0.60 -4.10 -27.98
C GLY A 296 0.03 -2.67 -28.02
N ARG A 297 -0.76 -2.26 -27.01
CA ARG A 297 -1.31 -0.90 -26.91
C ARG A 297 -0.95 -0.23 -25.60
N GLN A 298 -0.98 1.10 -25.55
CA GLN A 298 -0.84 1.87 -24.33
C GLN A 298 -2.16 1.90 -23.53
N PHE A 299 -2.05 1.98 -22.21
CA PHE A 299 -3.19 2.29 -21.34
C PHE A 299 -3.20 3.81 -21.07
N ARG A 300 -3.60 4.56 -22.09
CA ARG A 300 -3.44 6.03 -22.22
C ARG A 300 -3.92 6.80 -20.99
N LEU A 301 -5.11 6.49 -20.45
CA LEU A 301 -5.68 7.20 -19.30
C LEU A 301 -4.79 7.09 -18.06
N LEU A 302 -4.25 5.90 -17.82
CA LEU A 302 -3.36 5.64 -16.69
C LEU A 302 -2.01 6.36 -16.88
N GLU A 303 -1.41 6.28 -18.07
CA GLU A 303 -0.13 6.93 -18.37
C GLU A 303 -0.25 8.45 -18.20
N THR A 304 -1.36 9.06 -18.63
CA THR A 304 -1.65 10.48 -18.43
C THR A 304 -1.84 10.81 -16.94
N ALA A 305 -2.59 10.01 -16.19
CA ALA A 305 -2.81 10.22 -14.76
C ALA A 305 -1.49 10.14 -13.97
N SER A 306 -0.66 9.15 -14.28
CA SER A 306 0.67 9.01 -13.67
C SER A 306 1.56 10.21 -13.95
N ASP A 307 1.56 10.74 -15.19
CA ASP A 307 2.34 11.94 -15.55
C ASP A 307 1.87 13.16 -14.75
N ILE A 308 0.56 13.38 -14.64
CA ILE A 308 -0.01 14.48 -13.83
C ILE A 308 0.47 14.36 -12.38
N ASN A 309 0.27 13.20 -11.75
CA ASN A 309 0.64 12.97 -10.35
C ASN A 309 2.15 13.14 -10.12
N GLN A 310 2.99 12.70 -11.05
CA GLN A 310 4.45 12.83 -10.96
C GLN A 310 4.94 14.29 -11.11
N ARG A 311 4.17 15.16 -11.74
CA ARG A 311 4.50 16.59 -11.89
C ARG A 311 4.15 17.42 -10.67
N MET A 312 3.27 16.93 -9.79
CA MET A 312 2.81 17.70 -8.63
C MET A 312 3.93 18.20 -7.71
N PRO A 313 5.01 17.44 -7.41
CA PRO A 313 6.12 17.98 -6.64
C PRO A 313 6.76 19.22 -7.28
N SER A 314 6.87 19.27 -8.62
CA SER A 314 7.39 20.43 -9.34
C SER A 314 6.44 21.62 -9.26
N TYR A 315 5.13 21.36 -9.36
CA TYR A 315 4.10 22.40 -9.20
C TYR A 315 4.15 23.03 -7.80
N VAL A 316 4.27 22.21 -6.74
CA VAL A 316 4.41 22.72 -5.37
C VAL A 316 5.62 23.64 -5.22
N VAL A 317 6.77 23.28 -5.80
CA VAL A 317 7.99 24.09 -5.75
C VAL A 317 7.81 25.41 -6.54
N GLN A 318 7.18 25.35 -7.70
CA GLN A 318 6.85 26.55 -8.48
C GLN A 318 5.94 27.49 -7.67
N ARG A 319 4.89 26.97 -7.05
CA ARG A 319 3.98 27.78 -6.22
C ARG A 319 4.70 28.38 -5.01
N ALA A 320 5.57 27.64 -4.36
CA ALA A 320 6.38 28.18 -3.25
C ALA A 320 7.29 29.33 -3.73
N ALA A 321 7.86 29.23 -4.93
CA ALA A 321 8.65 30.32 -5.51
C ALA A 321 7.82 31.56 -5.83
N GLU A 322 6.60 31.41 -6.34
CA GLU A 322 5.66 32.50 -6.61
C GLU A 322 5.23 33.18 -5.29
N ILE A 323 4.88 32.42 -4.26
CA ILE A 323 4.54 32.94 -2.94
C ILE A 323 5.69 33.76 -2.35
N LEU A 324 6.90 33.21 -2.36
CA LEU A 324 8.10 33.92 -1.88
C LEU A 324 8.36 35.20 -2.70
N ASN A 325 8.17 35.18 -4.00
CA ASN A 325 8.34 36.34 -4.86
C ASN A 325 7.35 37.45 -4.55
N HIS A 326 6.11 37.14 -4.19
CA HIS A 326 5.13 38.13 -3.69
C HIS A 326 5.60 38.82 -2.40
N GLU A 327 6.30 38.07 -1.55
CA GLU A 327 6.94 38.60 -0.32
C GLU A 327 8.30 39.29 -0.58
N GLY A 328 8.68 39.49 -1.85
CA GLY A 328 9.94 40.11 -2.23
C GLY A 328 11.17 39.22 -1.98
N LYS A 329 11.00 37.92 -1.86
CA LYS A 329 12.06 36.93 -1.57
C LYS A 329 12.27 36.02 -2.77
N ALA A 330 13.51 35.56 -2.96
CA ALA A 330 13.82 34.53 -3.94
C ALA A 330 13.80 33.15 -3.28
N LEU A 331 13.41 32.12 -4.06
CA LEU A 331 13.48 30.73 -3.59
C LEU A 331 14.92 30.32 -3.19
N ARG A 332 15.93 30.78 -3.93
CA ARG A 332 17.33 30.58 -3.60
C ARG A 332 17.69 31.33 -2.32
N GLY A 333 18.14 30.59 -1.31
CA GLY A 333 18.52 31.12 0.00
C GLY A 333 17.35 31.29 0.96
N ALA A 334 16.11 31.01 0.56
CA ALA A 334 14.96 31.03 1.45
C ALA A 334 15.03 29.87 2.46
N ASN A 335 14.65 30.16 3.72
CA ASN A 335 14.51 29.17 4.78
C ASN A 335 13.11 28.53 4.68
N ILE A 336 13.04 27.26 4.33
CA ILE A 336 11.78 26.54 4.13
C ILE A 336 11.65 25.43 5.15
N LEU A 337 10.57 25.46 5.93
CA LEU A 337 10.19 24.38 6.82
C LEU A 337 9.12 23.50 6.15
N LEU A 338 9.38 22.21 6.03
CA LEU A 338 8.42 21.22 5.54
C LEU A 338 7.70 20.55 6.72
N LEU A 339 6.39 20.54 6.70
CA LEU A 339 5.58 19.80 7.69
C LEU A 339 5.09 18.50 7.07
N GLY A 340 5.65 17.40 7.59
CA GLY A 340 5.43 16.04 7.11
C GLY A 340 6.28 15.68 5.89
N VAL A 341 7.02 14.56 6.01
CA VAL A 341 7.81 13.97 4.91
C VAL A 341 7.40 12.54 4.59
N SER A 342 6.54 11.93 5.41
CA SER A 342 5.89 10.65 5.09
C SER A 342 4.87 10.81 3.96
N TYR A 343 4.50 9.69 3.32
CA TYR A 343 3.50 9.76 2.24
C TYR A 343 2.06 9.85 2.76
N LYS A 344 1.82 9.51 4.05
CA LYS A 344 0.49 9.46 4.67
C LYS A 344 0.56 9.95 6.11
N GLY A 345 -0.44 10.71 6.55
CA GLY A 345 -0.56 11.18 7.93
C GLY A 345 -0.68 10.02 8.93
N GLY A 346 -0.08 10.19 10.13
CA GLY A 346 -0.08 9.18 11.18
C GLY A 346 0.81 7.97 10.90
N SER A 347 1.72 8.06 9.93
CA SER A 347 2.65 7.00 9.55
C SER A 347 4.06 7.54 9.37
N GLY A 348 5.08 6.73 9.69
CA GLY A 348 6.50 7.01 9.42
C GLY A 348 6.98 6.48 8.06
N ASP A 349 6.09 6.03 7.19
CA ASP A 349 6.46 5.46 5.90
C ASP A 349 6.79 6.56 4.86
N VAL A 350 8.05 6.57 4.44
CA VAL A 350 8.59 7.54 3.46
C VAL A 350 8.74 6.96 2.06
N ARG A 351 8.33 5.70 1.83
CA ARG A 351 8.48 5.06 0.52
C ARG A 351 7.71 5.82 -0.55
N GLU A 352 8.39 6.14 -1.66
CA GLU A 352 7.82 6.92 -2.77
C GLU A 352 7.14 8.23 -2.33
N SER A 353 7.55 8.82 -1.20
CA SER A 353 6.93 10.04 -0.69
C SER A 353 7.08 11.21 -1.67
N PRO A 354 5.98 11.83 -2.09
CA PRO A 354 6.04 13.04 -2.91
C PRO A 354 6.62 14.23 -2.12
N ALA A 355 6.50 14.23 -0.78
CA ALA A 355 7.07 15.27 0.06
C ALA A 355 8.61 15.28 0.00
N LEU A 356 9.25 14.10 -0.05
CA LEU A 356 10.70 14.01 -0.25
C LEU A 356 11.11 14.50 -1.65
N ARG A 357 10.30 14.22 -2.68
CA ARG A 357 10.54 14.75 -4.03
C ARG A 357 10.42 16.28 -4.09
N VAL A 358 9.52 16.88 -3.31
CA VAL A 358 9.44 18.34 -3.12
C VAL A 358 10.71 18.84 -2.43
N ALA A 359 11.11 18.20 -1.33
CA ALA A 359 12.32 18.56 -0.59
C ALA A 359 13.58 18.54 -1.46
N ASP A 360 13.78 17.45 -2.22
CA ASP A 360 14.91 17.31 -3.16
C ASP A 360 14.96 18.48 -4.18
N ARG A 361 13.80 18.85 -4.74
CA ARG A 361 13.72 19.95 -5.74
C ARG A 361 13.98 21.31 -5.11
N LEU A 362 13.50 21.56 -3.87
CA LEU A 362 13.77 22.80 -3.14
C LEU A 362 15.28 22.96 -2.85
N VAL A 363 15.92 21.90 -2.34
CA VAL A 363 17.38 21.89 -2.11
C VAL A 363 18.13 22.10 -3.43
N ALA A 364 17.74 21.41 -4.50
CA ALA A 364 18.37 21.59 -5.82
C ALA A 364 18.20 23.01 -6.38
N SER A 365 17.11 23.73 -6.00
CA SER A 365 16.86 25.12 -6.34
C SER A 365 17.65 26.11 -5.47
N GLY A 366 18.36 25.62 -4.46
CA GLY A 366 19.21 26.42 -3.57
C GLY A 366 18.49 26.99 -2.35
N ALA A 367 17.33 26.46 -1.97
CA ALA A 367 16.69 26.78 -0.71
C ALA A 367 17.38 26.09 0.49
N SER A 368 17.30 26.70 1.64
CA SER A 368 17.68 26.09 2.94
C SER A 368 16.44 25.34 3.47
N VAL A 369 16.49 24.00 3.43
CA VAL A 369 15.34 23.16 3.80
C VAL A 369 15.55 22.54 5.16
N SER A 370 14.53 22.58 5.99
CA SER A 370 14.38 21.78 7.21
C SER A 370 13.01 21.09 7.22
N PHE A 371 12.82 20.09 8.06
CA PHE A 371 11.52 19.45 8.18
C PHE A 371 11.17 19.12 9.64
N HIS A 372 9.87 19.05 9.88
CA HIS A 372 9.28 18.45 11.08
C HIS A 372 8.31 17.35 10.67
N ASP A 373 8.51 16.16 11.25
CA ASP A 373 7.59 15.03 11.09
C ASP A 373 7.60 14.25 12.41
N PRO A 374 6.43 14.06 13.07
CA PRO A 374 6.36 13.38 14.36
C PRO A 374 6.69 11.89 14.30
N HIS A 375 6.63 11.28 13.09
CA HIS A 375 6.80 9.85 12.87
C HIS A 375 8.08 9.50 12.11
N VAL A 376 8.78 10.51 11.56
CA VAL A 376 10.02 10.31 10.78
C VAL A 376 11.15 11.09 11.44
N PRO A 377 11.98 10.44 12.27
CA PRO A 377 13.06 11.13 12.98
C PRO A 377 14.17 11.62 12.04
N THR A 378 14.43 10.91 10.96
CA THR A 378 15.44 11.24 9.96
C THR A 378 14.97 10.95 8.54
N ALA A 379 15.36 11.78 7.59
CA ALA A 379 15.08 11.57 6.17
C ALA A 379 16.28 11.90 5.30
N SER A 380 16.45 11.17 4.18
CA SER A 380 17.46 11.51 3.18
C SER A 380 16.86 12.45 2.14
N ILE A 381 17.40 13.65 2.02
CA ILE A 381 17.01 14.67 1.04
C ILE A 381 18.23 14.97 0.20
N ASN A 382 18.12 14.77 -1.11
CA ASN A 382 19.20 14.95 -2.08
C ASN A 382 20.52 14.24 -1.69
N GLY A 383 20.38 13.04 -1.08
CA GLY A 383 21.51 12.22 -0.64
C GLY A 383 22.16 12.64 0.70
N VAL A 384 21.64 13.66 1.35
CA VAL A 384 22.08 14.11 2.70
C VAL A 384 21.01 13.73 3.73
N VAL A 385 21.45 13.26 4.90
CA VAL A 385 20.56 12.93 6.02
C VAL A 385 20.24 14.18 6.81
N TYR A 386 18.96 14.42 7.02
CA TYR A 386 18.41 15.51 7.82
C TYR A 386 17.67 14.93 9.02
N ASP A 387 17.77 15.59 10.17
CA ASP A 387 17.00 15.27 11.35
C ASP A 387 15.68 16.07 11.39
N SER A 388 14.61 15.44 11.86
CA SER A 388 13.34 16.13 12.13
C SER A 388 13.53 17.14 13.25
N GLN A 389 13.16 18.40 13.00
CA GLN A 389 13.29 19.48 13.98
C GLN A 389 12.10 19.52 14.94
N ALA A 390 12.32 20.00 16.15
CA ALA A 390 11.21 20.32 17.04
C ALA A 390 10.39 21.49 16.46
N LEU A 391 9.07 21.39 16.52
CA LEU A 391 8.17 22.43 16.05
C LEU A 391 7.98 23.48 17.16
N ASP A 392 8.92 24.40 17.30
CA ASP A 392 8.84 25.51 18.24
C ASP A 392 8.62 26.86 17.56
N ASP A 393 8.35 27.91 18.35
CA ASP A 393 8.04 29.25 17.82
C ASP A 393 9.25 29.87 17.09
N ALA A 394 10.47 29.55 17.50
CA ALA A 394 11.67 30.08 16.84
C ALA A 394 11.87 29.48 15.45
N VAL A 395 11.64 28.18 15.31
CA VAL A 395 11.69 27.49 14.01
C VAL A 395 10.60 28.00 13.08
N LEU A 396 9.35 28.17 13.58
CA LEU A 396 8.24 28.69 12.80
C LEU A 396 8.51 30.14 12.35
N ALA A 397 8.87 31.04 13.27
CA ALA A 397 9.14 32.45 12.98
C ALA A 397 10.40 32.66 12.14
N GLY A 398 11.38 31.76 12.20
CA GLY A 398 12.61 31.80 11.41
C GLY A 398 12.48 31.27 9.98
N SER A 399 11.33 30.70 9.63
CA SER A 399 11.07 30.19 8.27
C SER A 399 10.50 31.29 7.37
N ASP A 400 10.98 31.38 6.14
CA ASP A 400 10.38 32.27 5.13
C ASP A 400 9.03 31.76 4.62
N VAL A 401 8.88 30.45 4.55
CA VAL A 401 7.62 29.76 4.26
C VAL A 401 7.59 28.40 4.96
N VAL A 402 6.45 28.05 5.51
CA VAL A 402 6.15 26.70 6.04
C VAL A 402 5.24 26.00 5.02
N ILE A 403 5.68 24.85 4.52
CA ILE A 403 4.91 24.08 3.51
C ILE A 403 4.34 22.81 4.16
N VAL A 404 3.02 22.69 4.19
CA VAL A 404 2.35 21.48 4.69
C VAL A 404 2.27 20.45 3.57
N LEU A 405 3.02 19.35 3.70
CA LEU A 405 3.10 18.27 2.69
C LEU A 405 2.36 17.00 3.13
N THR A 406 2.27 16.76 4.45
CA THR A 406 1.52 15.62 5.00
C THR A 406 0.66 16.08 6.17
N ASP A 407 -0.62 15.63 6.19
CA ASP A 407 -1.56 15.94 7.28
C ASP A 407 -1.36 14.96 8.44
N HIS A 408 -0.53 15.32 9.42
CA HIS A 408 -0.35 14.54 10.64
C HIS A 408 -1.32 15.00 11.74
N PRO A 409 -2.07 14.10 12.38
CA PRO A 409 -3.00 14.47 13.46
C PRO A 409 -2.30 15.02 14.70
N ASP A 410 -1.02 14.70 14.87
CA ASP A 410 -0.20 15.08 16.04
C ASP A 410 0.45 16.47 15.90
N VAL A 411 0.27 17.18 14.78
CA VAL A 411 0.80 18.51 14.53
C VAL A 411 -0.21 19.58 14.93
N ASP A 412 0.24 20.56 15.74
CA ASP A 412 -0.55 21.73 16.11
C ASP A 412 -0.56 22.78 14.97
N TYR A 413 -1.45 22.59 14.01
CA TYR A 413 -1.59 23.49 12.86
C TYR A 413 -2.12 24.88 13.22
N ALA A 414 -2.85 25.02 14.35
CA ALA A 414 -3.28 26.35 14.82
C ALA A 414 -2.07 27.20 15.23
N ARG A 415 -1.11 26.59 15.94
CA ARG A 415 0.16 27.24 16.29
C ARG A 415 0.99 27.56 15.05
N VAL A 416 1.02 26.66 14.05
CA VAL A 416 1.71 26.92 12.79
C VAL A 416 1.15 28.17 12.12
N LEU A 417 -0.17 28.28 12.02
CA LEU A 417 -0.84 29.41 11.39
C LEU A 417 -0.62 30.73 12.17
N ASP A 418 -0.55 30.67 13.51
CA ASP A 418 -0.32 31.84 14.38
C ASP A 418 1.14 32.35 14.35
N ARG A 419 2.10 31.45 14.22
CA ARG A 419 3.53 31.77 14.42
C ARG A 419 4.34 31.85 13.13
N ALA A 420 3.96 31.18 12.07
CA ALA A 420 4.69 31.23 10.81
C ALA A 420 4.38 32.51 10.04
N PRO A 421 5.39 33.19 9.47
CA PRO A 421 5.18 34.38 8.64
C PRO A 421 4.36 34.08 7.37
N CYS A 422 4.54 32.91 6.80
CA CYS A 422 3.88 32.46 5.58
C CYS A 422 3.67 30.94 5.65
N VAL A 423 2.45 30.48 5.32
CA VAL A 423 2.06 29.08 5.31
C VAL A 423 1.52 28.71 3.93
N TYR A 424 2.09 27.68 3.30
CA TYR A 424 1.55 27.10 2.08
C TYR A 424 0.96 25.73 2.38
N ASP A 425 -0.36 25.64 2.36
CA ASP A 425 -1.12 24.42 2.67
C ASP A 425 -1.46 23.65 1.38
N THR A 426 -0.75 22.54 1.13
CA THR A 426 -0.98 21.66 -0.02
C THR A 426 -1.96 20.53 0.27
N ARG A 427 -2.47 20.43 1.51
CA ARG A 427 -3.30 19.29 1.98
C ARG A 427 -4.70 19.69 2.40
N GLY A 428 -4.98 21.01 2.47
CA GLY A 428 -6.24 21.53 2.97
C GLY A 428 -6.44 21.28 4.46
N VAL A 429 -5.36 21.19 5.24
CA VAL A 429 -5.46 20.98 6.70
C VAL A 429 -5.95 22.24 7.40
N MET A 430 -5.67 23.41 6.83
CA MET A 430 -6.06 24.71 7.37
C MET A 430 -7.54 25.03 7.18
N GLU A 431 -8.29 24.20 6.43
CA GLU A 431 -9.76 24.29 6.35
C GLU A 431 -10.46 24.12 7.72
N ARG A 432 -9.76 23.51 8.70
CA ARG A 432 -10.26 23.30 10.07
C ARG A 432 -10.29 24.60 10.88
N PHE A 433 -9.60 25.64 10.39
CA PHE A 433 -9.45 26.94 11.03
C PHE A 433 -10.09 28.02 10.16
N ASP A 434 -10.25 29.24 10.71
CA ASP A 434 -10.76 30.36 9.93
C ASP A 434 -9.82 30.63 8.74
N GLY A 435 -10.34 30.43 7.55
CA GLY A 435 -9.59 30.47 6.30
C GLY A 435 -9.21 31.88 5.81
N SER A 436 -9.37 32.90 6.66
CA SER A 436 -9.10 34.33 6.35
C SER A 436 -7.70 34.78 6.79
N ALA A 437 -6.85 33.88 7.30
CA ALA A 437 -5.51 34.27 7.76
C ALA A 437 -4.68 34.84 6.60
N PRO A 438 -4.14 36.07 6.73
CA PRO A 438 -3.47 36.79 5.65
C PRO A 438 -2.15 36.13 5.20
N ASN A 439 -1.56 35.30 6.05
CA ASN A 439 -0.32 34.55 5.79
C ASN A 439 -0.57 33.14 5.23
N LEU A 440 -1.83 32.78 4.95
CA LEU A 440 -2.21 31.45 4.44
C LEU A 440 -2.35 31.47 2.91
N HIS A 441 -1.53 30.68 2.25
CA HIS A 441 -1.65 30.33 0.83
C HIS A 441 -2.14 28.90 0.69
N ARG A 442 -3.11 28.68 -0.17
CA ARG A 442 -3.70 27.36 -0.42
C ARG A 442 -3.22 26.81 -1.77
N PHE A 443 -3.43 25.51 -1.90
CA PHE A 443 -3.07 24.77 -3.10
C PHE A 443 -3.75 25.30 -4.34
#